data_298672e14e26031c15777aa7e9962c1f
#
_entry.id   298672e14e26031c15777aa7e9962c1f
#
_cell.length_a   1.000
_cell.length_b   1.000
_cell.length_c   1.000
_cell.angle_alpha   90.00
_cell.angle_beta   90.00
_cell.angle_gamma   90.00
#
_symmetry.space_group_name_H-M   'P 1'
#
loop_
_entity.id
_entity.type
_entity.pdbx_description
1 polymer ?
#
loop_
_entity_poly.entity_id
_entity_poly.type
_entity_poly.pdbx_seq_one_letter_code
_entity_poly.pdbx_strand_id
1 'polypeptide(L)'
;HNDYLASIKEDLFDEEVFVFTPKGEVVGLRKGSTAVDFAYRIHSEVGNHCHGVRINDRLSTLSTPLQNGDFVNILTSKTAHPSLDWLNFVATPTARNRIRQWYKRSHRDETIQRGKDLLERELGRSGFDALLSSEAMTRVAERCNLQSTEDLLAALGFGAVTLHQVLNRLREEVRLQTEAQAQPLSNEDVARKLVEQQADGAPTRERHGDSQPILGVEGLDYRLGRCCGPLPGEAIVGTVALGNHGITIHCQDCPNIEAIPSERRLPVRWNPAVSREGQRFPVHLRIEVIDRVGILKDILMRLSDGSINVSDARVKTAYGKPARIELQVELGSAELLRRTMNQIRSMADVLDIARTGQG
;
A
#
# COMPACT_ATOMS: atom_id res chain seq x y z
N HIS A 1 0.56 -28.56 -14.94
CA HIS A 1 -0.40 -29.64 -15.30
C HIS A 1 -0.76 -30.56 -14.12
N ASN A 2 0.17 -30.80 -13.17
CA ASN A 2 -0.09 -31.67 -12.02
C ASN A 2 -0.97 -31.02 -10.94
N ASP A 3 -0.85 -29.69 -10.73
CA ASP A 3 -1.66 -28.97 -9.73
C ASP A 3 -3.14 -28.87 -10.14
N TYR A 4 -3.43 -28.77 -11.43
CA TYR A 4 -4.80 -28.74 -11.94
C TYR A 4 -5.49 -30.11 -11.82
N LEU A 5 -4.74 -31.21 -12.01
CA LEU A 5 -5.25 -32.57 -11.82
C LEU A 5 -5.39 -32.95 -10.34
N ALA A 6 -4.56 -32.38 -9.45
CA ALA A 6 -4.69 -32.54 -8.01
C ALA A 6 -5.95 -31.83 -7.49
N SER A 7 -6.20 -30.59 -7.94
CA SER A 7 -7.41 -29.83 -7.59
C SER A 7 -8.70 -30.52 -8.07
N ILE A 8 -8.71 -31.08 -9.29
CA ILE A 8 -9.86 -31.83 -9.80
C ILE A 8 -10.07 -33.14 -9.03
N LYS A 9 -9.00 -33.80 -8.56
CA LYS A 9 -9.11 -35.01 -7.73
C LYS A 9 -9.64 -34.70 -6.32
N GLU A 10 -9.25 -33.58 -5.70
CA GLU A 10 -9.80 -33.15 -4.41
C GLU A 10 -11.30 -32.83 -4.51
N ASP A 11 -11.77 -32.18 -5.60
CA ASP A 11 -13.18 -31.86 -5.79
C ASP A 11 -14.08 -33.08 -6.09
N LEU A 12 -13.51 -34.21 -6.55
CA LEU A 12 -14.27 -35.41 -6.89
C LEU A 12 -14.56 -36.34 -5.71
N PHE A 13 -13.94 -36.13 -4.55
CA PHE A 13 -14.10 -36.97 -3.35
C PHE A 13 -14.53 -36.22 -2.10
N ASP A 14 -14.93 -34.95 -2.21
CA ASP A 14 -15.43 -34.19 -1.07
C ASP A 14 -16.82 -34.74 -0.68
N GLU A 15 -16.87 -35.45 0.43
CA GLU A 15 -18.13 -35.82 1.06
C GLU A 15 -18.90 -34.55 1.44
N GLU A 16 -20.12 -34.43 0.98
CA GLU A 16 -21.02 -33.34 1.34
C GLU A 16 -21.83 -33.67 2.59
N VAL A 17 -22.14 -32.65 3.39
CA VAL A 17 -23.13 -32.70 4.44
C VAL A 17 -24.35 -31.87 4.03
N PHE A 18 -25.53 -32.35 4.30
CA PHE A 18 -26.78 -31.68 3.99
C PHE A 18 -27.46 -31.24 5.28
N VAL A 19 -27.66 -29.94 5.39
CA VAL A 19 -28.28 -29.30 6.56
C VAL A 19 -29.53 -28.52 6.16
N PHE A 20 -30.37 -28.18 7.10
CA PHE A 20 -31.63 -27.51 6.86
C PHE A 20 -31.60 -26.07 7.37
N THR A 21 -32.17 -25.14 6.61
CA THR A 21 -32.52 -23.81 7.08
C THR A 21 -33.72 -23.89 8.03
N PRO A 22 -34.03 -22.82 8.82
CA PRO A 22 -35.23 -22.76 9.64
C PRO A 22 -36.53 -22.92 8.84
N LYS A 23 -36.50 -22.65 7.53
CA LYS A 23 -37.64 -22.82 6.63
C LYS A 23 -37.75 -24.24 6.04
N GLY A 24 -36.80 -25.12 6.40
CA GLY A 24 -36.75 -26.49 5.88
C GLY A 24 -36.10 -26.65 4.51
N GLU A 25 -35.42 -25.62 3.99
CA GLU A 25 -34.67 -25.72 2.74
C GLU A 25 -33.37 -26.50 2.97
N VAL A 26 -32.99 -27.36 2.05
CA VAL A 26 -31.76 -28.16 2.13
C VAL A 26 -30.59 -27.40 1.56
N VAL A 27 -29.48 -27.37 2.29
CA VAL A 27 -28.23 -26.76 1.87
C VAL A 27 -27.10 -27.78 1.93
N GLY A 28 -26.48 -28.04 0.79
CA GLY A 28 -25.27 -28.87 0.69
C GLY A 28 -24.01 -28.07 0.99
N LEU A 29 -23.16 -28.62 1.83
CA LEU A 29 -21.88 -28.06 2.25
C LEU A 29 -20.79 -29.14 2.22
N ARG A 30 -19.53 -28.71 2.05
CA ARG A 30 -18.39 -29.60 2.20
C ARG A 30 -18.34 -30.19 3.60
N LYS A 31 -17.99 -31.46 3.75
CA LYS A 31 -17.78 -32.10 5.05
C LYS A 31 -16.78 -31.33 5.90
N GLY A 32 -17.07 -31.15 7.18
CA GLY A 32 -16.29 -30.32 8.09
C GLY A 32 -16.67 -28.84 8.08
N SER A 33 -17.63 -28.43 7.24
CA SER A 33 -18.18 -27.07 7.26
C SER A 33 -18.79 -26.72 8.60
N THR A 34 -18.64 -25.46 9.00
CA THR A 34 -19.14 -24.92 10.26
C THR A 34 -20.35 -23.99 10.02
N ALA A 35 -20.92 -23.49 11.10
CA ALA A 35 -22.01 -22.50 11.02
C ALA A 35 -21.61 -21.24 10.23
N VAL A 36 -20.35 -20.84 10.28
CA VAL A 36 -19.83 -19.70 9.49
C VAL A 36 -19.85 -20.01 8.00
N ASP A 37 -19.40 -21.21 7.60
CA ASP A 37 -19.48 -21.66 6.21
C ASP A 37 -20.94 -21.66 5.70
N PHE A 38 -21.87 -22.16 6.51
CA PHE A 38 -23.28 -22.14 6.21
C PHE A 38 -23.82 -20.70 6.06
N ALA A 39 -23.46 -19.79 6.97
CA ALA A 39 -23.89 -18.40 6.92
C ALA A 39 -23.48 -17.72 5.61
N TYR A 40 -22.22 -17.89 5.19
CA TYR A 40 -21.71 -17.36 3.91
C TYR A 40 -22.30 -18.09 2.70
N ARG A 41 -22.71 -19.34 2.84
CA ARG A 41 -23.39 -20.09 1.77
C ARG A 41 -24.80 -19.54 1.53
N ILE A 42 -25.51 -19.10 2.57
CA ILE A 42 -26.83 -18.46 2.46
C ILE A 42 -26.71 -17.07 1.81
N HIS A 43 -25.92 -16.18 2.42
CA HIS A 43 -25.69 -14.84 1.88
C HIS A 43 -24.47 -14.19 2.56
N SER A 44 -23.73 -13.37 1.81
CA SER A 44 -22.53 -12.68 2.36
C SER A 44 -22.86 -11.79 3.57
N GLU A 45 -24.01 -11.11 3.56
CA GLU A 45 -24.45 -10.28 4.68
C GLU A 45 -24.80 -11.11 5.92
N VAL A 46 -25.38 -12.31 5.75
CA VAL A 46 -25.63 -13.22 6.86
C VAL A 46 -24.31 -13.66 7.48
N GLY A 47 -23.31 -13.99 6.68
CA GLY A 47 -21.96 -14.32 7.13
C GLY A 47 -21.28 -13.14 7.83
N ASN A 48 -21.31 -11.95 7.22
CA ASN A 48 -20.66 -10.75 7.77
C ASN A 48 -21.26 -10.31 9.11
N HIS A 49 -22.56 -10.50 9.31
CA HIS A 49 -23.28 -10.11 10.53
C HIS A 49 -23.56 -11.25 11.49
N CYS A 50 -22.98 -12.44 11.24
CA CYS A 50 -23.11 -13.60 12.10
C CYS A 50 -22.46 -13.34 13.46
N HIS A 51 -23.22 -13.53 14.56
CA HIS A 51 -22.68 -13.44 15.91
C HIS A 51 -22.94 -14.69 16.75
N GLY A 52 -23.77 -15.62 16.25
CA GLY A 52 -24.10 -16.85 16.95
C GLY A 52 -24.85 -17.82 16.07
N VAL A 53 -25.07 -19.04 16.56
CA VAL A 53 -25.80 -20.08 15.87
C VAL A 53 -26.61 -20.92 16.84
N ARG A 54 -27.80 -21.36 16.40
CA ARG A 54 -28.53 -22.47 17.01
C ARG A 54 -28.50 -23.67 16.05
N ILE A 55 -28.04 -24.79 16.55
CA ILE A 55 -28.09 -26.07 15.84
C ILE A 55 -29.09 -26.96 16.55
N ASN A 56 -30.12 -27.41 15.88
CA ASN A 56 -31.21 -28.17 16.45
C ASN A 56 -31.83 -27.47 17.70
N ASP A 57 -32.10 -26.18 17.57
CA ASP A 57 -32.64 -25.28 18.61
C ASP A 57 -31.70 -25.04 19.82
N ARG A 58 -30.49 -25.56 19.84
CA ARG A 58 -29.52 -25.36 20.92
C ARG A 58 -28.44 -24.37 20.47
N LEU A 59 -28.11 -23.43 21.37
CA LEU A 59 -26.96 -22.55 21.15
C LEU A 59 -25.69 -23.38 21.03
N SER A 60 -24.90 -23.12 20.01
CA SER A 60 -23.67 -23.82 19.69
C SER A 60 -22.55 -22.83 19.38
N THR A 61 -21.33 -23.30 19.36
CA THR A 61 -20.19 -22.48 18.92
C THR A 61 -20.15 -22.36 17.41
N LEU A 62 -19.68 -21.25 16.88
CA LEU A 62 -19.53 -21.00 15.44
C LEU A 62 -18.55 -21.96 14.78
N SER A 63 -17.61 -22.54 15.55
CA SER A 63 -16.61 -23.51 15.07
C SER A 63 -17.10 -24.95 15.07
N THR A 64 -18.32 -25.23 15.54
CA THR A 64 -18.87 -26.58 15.56
C THR A 64 -19.06 -27.10 14.12
N PRO A 65 -18.46 -28.26 13.77
CA PRO A 65 -18.73 -28.90 12.47
C PRO A 65 -20.17 -29.36 12.37
N LEU A 66 -20.80 -29.05 11.24
CA LEU A 66 -22.19 -29.41 10.95
C LEU A 66 -22.29 -30.88 10.55
N GLN A 67 -23.42 -31.52 10.92
CA GLN A 67 -23.72 -32.92 10.62
C GLN A 67 -24.92 -33.02 9.67
N ASN A 68 -25.02 -34.14 8.95
CA ASN A 68 -26.20 -34.43 8.14
C ASN A 68 -27.50 -34.36 8.96
N GLY A 69 -28.45 -33.59 8.47
CA GLY A 69 -29.75 -33.43 9.08
C GLY A 69 -29.85 -32.32 10.13
N ASP A 70 -28.76 -31.59 10.42
CA ASP A 70 -28.79 -30.46 11.32
C ASP A 70 -29.70 -29.33 10.82
N PHE A 71 -30.54 -28.81 11.70
CA PHE A 71 -31.28 -27.56 11.49
C PHE A 71 -30.44 -26.40 12.00
N VAL A 72 -30.04 -25.51 11.09
CA VAL A 72 -29.09 -24.44 11.38
C VAL A 72 -29.76 -23.08 11.30
N ASN A 73 -29.80 -22.36 12.40
CA ASN A 73 -30.33 -21.01 12.50
C ASN A 73 -29.21 -20.03 12.89
N ILE A 74 -28.82 -19.16 11.95
CA ILE A 74 -27.80 -18.14 12.17
C ILE A 74 -28.41 -16.94 12.88
N LEU A 75 -27.78 -16.54 13.98
CA LEU A 75 -28.12 -15.32 14.71
C LEU A 75 -27.27 -14.18 14.18
N THR A 76 -27.90 -13.11 13.71
CA THR A 76 -27.24 -11.94 13.14
C THR A 76 -27.44 -10.70 14.00
N SER A 77 -26.44 -9.80 13.95
CA SER A 77 -26.53 -8.47 14.57
C SER A 77 -25.95 -7.43 13.62
N LYS A 78 -26.57 -6.25 13.54
CA LYS A 78 -26.10 -5.15 12.69
C LYS A 78 -24.70 -4.64 13.08
N THR A 79 -24.31 -4.82 14.34
CA THR A 79 -23.01 -4.41 14.86
C THR A 79 -21.94 -5.50 14.80
N ALA A 80 -22.35 -6.74 14.47
CA ALA A 80 -21.41 -7.84 14.34
C ALA A 80 -20.59 -7.72 13.03
N HIS A 81 -19.39 -8.19 13.08
CA HIS A 81 -18.48 -8.28 11.94
C HIS A 81 -17.68 -9.58 12.01
N PRO A 82 -17.11 -10.06 10.89
CA PRO A 82 -16.31 -11.27 10.89
C PRO A 82 -15.13 -11.19 11.85
N SER A 83 -14.78 -12.31 12.47
CA SER A 83 -13.55 -12.44 13.27
C SER A 83 -12.44 -13.07 12.42
N LEU A 84 -11.18 -12.61 12.58
CA LEU A 84 -10.01 -13.26 11.96
C LEU A 84 -9.84 -14.70 12.43
N ASP A 85 -10.27 -15.01 13.64
CA ASP A 85 -10.20 -16.36 14.20
C ASP A 85 -11.04 -17.38 13.40
N TRP A 86 -12.06 -16.93 12.68
CA TRP A 86 -12.86 -17.78 11.82
C TRP A 86 -12.05 -18.45 10.70
N LEU A 87 -10.98 -17.78 10.24
CA LEU A 87 -10.09 -18.34 9.23
C LEU A 87 -9.38 -19.63 9.68
N ASN A 88 -9.31 -19.87 11.00
CA ASN A 88 -8.68 -21.05 11.56
C ASN A 88 -9.55 -22.32 11.46
N PHE A 89 -10.89 -22.15 11.35
CA PHE A 89 -11.81 -23.29 11.37
C PHE A 89 -12.78 -23.36 10.18
N VAL A 90 -12.96 -22.30 9.39
CA VAL A 90 -13.82 -22.38 8.20
C VAL A 90 -13.26 -23.38 7.18
N ALA A 91 -14.12 -24.25 6.67
CA ALA A 91 -13.75 -25.30 5.74
C ALA A 91 -13.80 -24.84 4.28
N THR A 92 -14.74 -23.92 3.94
CA THR A 92 -14.98 -23.57 2.54
C THR A 92 -14.09 -22.42 2.06
N PRO A 93 -13.56 -22.51 0.82
CA PRO A 93 -12.84 -21.39 0.19
C PRO A 93 -13.70 -20.13 0.07
N THR A 94 -15.02 -20.30 -0.14
CA THR A 94 -15.97 -19.20 -0.25
C THR A 94 -16.04 -18.37 1.03
N ALA A 95 -16.26 -19.01 2.19
CA ALA A 95 -16.27 -18.31 3.49
C ALA A 95 -14.92 -17.61 3.77
N ARG A 96 -13.81 -18.32 3.53
CA ARG A 96 -12.47 -17.79 3.71
C ARG A 96 -12.22 -16.55 2.87
N ASN A 97 -12.57 -16.58 1.59
CA ASN A 97 -12.41 -15.45 0.68
C ASN A 97 -13.32 -14.26 1.05
N ARG A 98 -14.58 -14.52 1.48
CA ARG A 98 -15.50 -13.46 1.91
C ARG A 98 -15.02 -12.75 3.18
N ILE A 99 -14.50 -13.50 4.16
CA ILE A 99 -13.88 -12.92 5.36
C ILE A 99 -12.71 -12.02 4.98
N ARG A 100 -11.78 -12.49 4.12
CA ARG A 100 -10.65 -11.70 3.66
C ARG A 100 -11.07 -10.43 2.90
N GLN A 101 -12.07 -10.54 2.02
CA GLN A 101 -12.61 -9.38 1.29
C GLN A 101 -13.22 -8.36 2.23
N TRP A 102 -13.93 -8.80 3.27
CA TRP A 102 -14.49 -7.90 4.28
C TRP A 102 -13.37 -7.11 4.99
N TYR A 103 -12.31 -7.80 5.43
CA TYR A 103 -11.17 -7.13 6.09
C TYR A 103 -10.44 -6.17 5.17
N LYS A 104 -10.22 -6.52 3.93
CA LYS A 104 -9.60 -5.61 2.94
C LYS A 104 -10.45 -4.36 2.74
N ARG A 105 -11.75 -4.52 2.60
CA ARG A 105 -12.67 -3.39 2.43
C ARG A 105 -12.71 -2.52 3.68
N SER A 106 -12.88 -3.11 4.86
CA SER A 106 -12.93 -2.40 6.14
C SER A 106 -11.63 -1.62 6.38
N HIS A 107 -10.48 -2.24 6.16
CA HIS A 107 -9.18 -1.58 6.26
C HIS A 107 -9.05 -0.40 5.29
N ARG A 108 -9.50 -0.57 4.04
CA ARG A 108 -9.51 0.50 3.05
C ARG A 108 -10.40 1.67 3.48
N ASP A 109 -11.62 1.38 3.96
CA ASP A 109 -12.55 2.40 4.42
C ASP A 109 -11.97 3.19 5.62
N GLU A 110 -11.33 2.51 6.56
CA GLU A 110 -10.64 3.14 7.69
C GLU A 110 -9.46 4.02 7.24
N THR A 111 -8.66 3.55 6.29
CA THR A 111 -7.52 4.34 5.77
C THR A 111 -7.99 5.55 4.97
N ILE A 112 -9.06 5.44 4.17
CA ILE A 112 -9.69 6.56 3.46
C ILE A 112 -10.18 7.60 4.48
N GLN A 113 -10.91 7.17 5.52
CA GLN A 113 -11.42 8.09 6.54
C GLN A 113 -10.28 8.81 7.27
N ARG A 114 -9.23 8.08 7.65
CA ARG A 114 -8.04 8.67 8.27
C ARG A 114 -7.35 9.68 7.35
N GLY A 115 -7.26 9.39 6.05
CA GLY A 115 -6.72 10.32 5.05
C GLY A 115 -7.56 11.59 4.92
N LYS A 116 -8.89 11.46 4.94
CA LYS A 116 -9.82 12.60 4.98
C LYS A 116 -9.59 13.47 6.22
N ASP A 117 -9.54 12.85 7.40
CA ASP A 117 -9.34 13.54 8.67
C ASP A 117 -8.00 14.32 8.70
N LEU A 118 -6.94 13.75 8.10
CA LEU A 118 -5.64 14.43 8.00
C LEU A 118 -5.71 15.68 7.12
N LEU A 119 -6.35 15.60 5.96
CA LEU A 119 -6.52 16.74 5.05
C LEU A 119 -7.48 17.78 5.62
N GLU A 120 -8.58 17.38 6.24
CA GLU A 120 -9.56 18.29 6.85
C GLU A 120 -8.94 19.09 8.00
N ARG A 121 -8.07 18.49 8.82
CA ARG A 121 -7.35 19.19 9.89
C ARG A 121 -6.44 20.27 9.35
N GLU A 122 -5.79 20.05 8.23
CA GLU A 122 -4.83 20.98 7.64
C GLU A 122 -5.51 22.10 6.83
N LEU A 123 -6.53 21.77 6.05
CA LEU A 123 -7.18 22.70 5.13
C LEU A 123 -8.43 23.37 5.71
N GLY A 124 -8.92 22.87 6.85
CA GLY A 124 -10.23 23.22 7.37
C GLY A 124 -11.36 22.61 6.54
N ARG A 125 -12.56 22.51 7.11
CA ARG A 125 -13.70 21.82 6.49
C ARG A 125 -14.10 22.39 5.14
N SER A 126 -14.21 23.72 5.04
CA SER A 126 -14.61 24.38 3.79
C SER A 126 -13.57 24.21 2.68
N GLY A 127 -12.26 24.25 3.02
CA GLY A 127 -11.17 24.01 2.06
C GLY A 127 -11.14 22.57 1.59
N PHE A 128 -11.38 21.63 2.49
CA PHE A 128 -11.43 20.21 2.19
C PHE A 128 -12.60 19.84 1.27
N ASP A 129 -13.82 20.34 1.55
CA ASP A 129 -15.02 20.07 0.73
C ASP A 129 -14.86 20.63 -0.70
N ALA A 130 -14.30 21.84 -0.82
CA ALA A 130 -13.99 22.43 -2.13
C ALA A 130 -12.94 21.63 -2.90
N LEU A 131 -11.96 21.08 -2.20
CA LEU A 131 -10.89 20.31 -2.78
C LEU A 131 -11.35 18.92 -3.26
N LEU A 132 -12.18 18.22 -2.48
CA LEU A 132 -12.69 16.89 -2.84
C LEU A 132 -13.47 16.89 -4.16
N SER A 133 -14.17 17.98 -4.47
CA SER A 133 -14.94 18.16 -5.69
C SER A 133 -14.10 18.68 -6.88
N SER A 134 -12.80 18.96 -6.66
CA SER A 134 -11.94 19.58 -7.66
C SER A 134 -11.17 18.54 -8.49
N GLU A 135 -10.91 18.88 -9.76
CA GLU A 135 -10.01 18.09 -10.61
C GLU A 135 -8.56 18.07 -10.08
N ALA A 136 -8.19 19.01 -9.20
CA ALA A 136 -6.86 19.08 -8.63
C ALA A 136 -6.51 17.81 -7.84
N MET A 137 -7.45 17.26 -7.07
CA MET A 137 -7.23 15.99 -6.34
C MET A 137 -6.98 14.81 -7.26
N THR A 138 -7.70 14.73 -8.37
CA THR A 138 -7.50 13.68 -9.38
C THR A 138 -6.10 13.76 -9.99
N ARG A 139 -5.66 14.97 -10.37
CA ARG A 139 -4.31 15.19 -10.91
C ARG A 139 -3.21 14.89 -9.90
N VAL A 140 -3.42 15.23 -8.63
CA VAL A 140 -2.48 14.87 -7.56
C VAL A 140 -2.40 13.36 -7.37
N ALA A 141 -3.53 12.64 -7.45
CA ALA A 141 -3.54 11.18 -7.40
C ALA A 141 -2.74 10.57 -8.56
N GLU A 142 -2.95 11.04 -9.79
CA GLU A 142 -2.19 10.62 -10.97
C GLU A 142 -0.68 10.87 -10.82
N ARG A 143 -0.30 12.04 -10.30
CA ARG A 143 1.11 12.37 -10.00
C ARG A 143 1.72 11.52 -8.89
N CYS A 144 0.88 10.93 -8.03
CA CYS A 144 1.28 9.94 -7.04
C CYS A 144 1.27 8.50 -7.59
N ASN A 145 1.03 8.30 -8.91
CA ASN A 145 0.82 7.01 -9.55
C ASN A 145 -0.36 6.22 -8.95
N LEU A 146 -1.42 6.92 -8.55
CA LEU A 146 -2.65 6.37 -8.01
C LEU A 146 -3.80 6.60 -8.99
N GLN A 147 -4.78 5.68 -9.00
CA GLN A 147 -5.83 5.68 -10.02
C GLN A 147 -7.01 6.60 -9.70
N SER A 148 -7.20 6.92 -8.41
CA SER A 148 -8.34 7.71 -7.96
C SER A 148 -8.02 8.56 -6.73
N THR A 149 -8.87 9.55 -6.48
CA THR A 149 -8.83 10.34 -5.25
C THR A 149 -8.98 9.49 -3.99
N GLU A 150 -9.80 8.43 -4.05
CA GLU A 150 -9.94 7.49 -2.93
C GLU A 150 -8.65 6.72 -2.66
N ASP A 151 -7.93 6.32 -3.71
CA ASP A 151 -6.62 5.67 -3.57
C ASP A 151 -5.60 6.63 -2.93
N LEU A 152 -5.65 7.91 -3.28
CA LEU A 152 -4.81 8.94 -2.66
C LEU A 152 -5.13 9.09 -1.17
N LEU A 153 -6.41 9.16 -0.81
CA LEU A 153 -6.85 9.25 0.58
C LEU A 153 -6.46 8.00 1.39
N ALA A 154 -6.65 6.82 0.81
CA ALA A 154 -6.24 5.56 1.43
C ALA A 154 -4.71 5.51 1.64
N ALA A 155 -3.94 5.88 0.63
CA ALA A 155 -2.48 5.92 0.69
C ALA A 155 -1.98 6.92 1.75
N LEU A 156 -2.63 8.09 1.85
CA LEU A 156 -2.36 9.10 2.87
C LEU A 156 -2.68 8.56 4.28
N GLY A 157 -3.85 7.97 4.46
CA GLY A 157 -4.28 7.43 5.76
C GLY A 157 -3.46 6.24 6.24
N PHE A 158 -2.92 5.44 5.33
CA PHE A 158 -1.98 4.36 5.63
C PHE A 158 -0.54 4.87 5.85
N GLY A 159 -0.20 6.06 5.32
CA GLY A 159 1.13 6.65 5.38
C GLY A 159 2.05 6.18 4.25
N ALA A 160 1.50 5.66 3.14
CA ALA A 160 2.24 5.37 1.92
C ALA A 160 2.62 6.65 1.16
N VAL A 161 1.78 7.69 1.30
CA VAL A 161 2.02 9.06 0.83
C VAL A 161 1.92 9.98 2.05
N THR A 162 2.82 10.97 2.17
CA THR A 162 2.79 11.90 3.29
C THR A 162 1.86 13.07 3.02
N LEU A 163 1.31 13.67 4.09
CA LEU A 163 0.47 14.87 3.98
C LEU A 163 1.22 16.01 3.27
N HIS A 164 2.49 16.18 3.59
CA HIS A 164 3.36 17.17 2.97
C HIS A 164 3.47 16.98 1.44
N GLN A 165 3.68 15.76 0.96
CA GLN A 165 3.70 15.45 -0.48
C GLN A 165 2.39 15.83 -1.16
N VAL A 166 1.26 15.50 -0.55
CA VAL A 166 -0.08 15.84 -1.09
C VAL A 166 -0.25 17.35 -1.16
N LEU A 167 0.06 18.07 -0.08
CA LEU A 167 -0.12 19.52 -0.02
C LEU A 167 0.79 20.27 -1.00
N ASN A 168 2.04 19.86 -1.16
CA ASN A 168 2.96 20.48 -2.12
C ASN A 168 2.48 20.30 -3.56
N ARG A 169 2.04 19.10 -3.90
CA ARG A 169 1.48 18.83 -5.24
C ARG A 169 0.18 19.59 -5.49
N LEU A 170 -0.66 19.75 -4.46
CA LEU A 170 -1.86 20.59 -4.56
C LEU A 170 -1.52 22.06 -4.79
N ARG A 171 -0.57 22.62 -4.06
CA ARG A 171 -0.11 24.02 -4.25
C ARG A 171 0.42 24.21 -5.67
N GLU A 172 1.17 23.26 -6.19
CA GLU A 172 1.70 23.30 -7.56
C GLU A 172 0.59 23.22 -8.60
N GLU A 173 -0.43 22.36 -8.42
CA GLU A 173 -1.59 22.28 -9.31
C GLU A 173 -2.40 23.58 -9.33
N VAL A 174 -2.65 24.18 -8.16
CA VAL A 174 -3.35 25.46 -8.05
C VAL A 174 -2.56 26.57 -8.75
N ARG A 175 -1.22 26.59 -8.59
CA ARG A 175 -0.36 27.56 -9.28
C ARG A 175 -0.45 27.40 -10.80
N LEU A 176 -0.35 26.19 -11.33
CA LEU A 176 -0.44 25.91 -12.76
C LEU A 176 -1.82 26.29 -13.33
N GLN A 177 -2.90 26.08 -12.59
CA GLN A 177 -4.24 26.49 -13.00
C GLN A 177 -4.37 28.01 -13.02
N THR A 178 -3.79 28.71 -12.06
CA THR A 178 -3.79 30.18 -12.00
C THR A 178 -2.96 30.78 -13.13
N GLU A 179 -1.80 30.19 -13.45
CA GLU A 179 -0.95 30.60 -14.56
C GLU A 179 -1.60 30.32 -15.93
N ALA A 180 -2.36 29.21 -16.07
CA ALA A 180 -3.09 28.88 -17.29
C ALA A 180 -4.31 29.80 -17.52
N GLN A 181 -4.88 30.39 -16.47
CA GLN A 181 -5.97 31.35 -16.54
C GLN A 181 -5.49 32.80 -16.69
N ALA A 182 -4.24 33.09 -16.35
CA ALA A 182 -3.59 34.34 -16.68
C ALA A 182 -3.33 34.37 -18.20
N GLN A 183 -3.75 35.43 -18.86
CA GLN A 183 -3.77 35.65 -20.34
C GLN A 183 -2.53 35.05 -21.04
N PRO A 184 -2.69 34.55 -22.29
CA PRO A 184 -1.58 34.02 -23.06
C PRO A 184 -0.47 35.07 -23.17
N LEU A 185 0.71 34.73 -22.66
CA LEU A 185 1.92 35.53 -22.89
C LEU A 185 2.10 35.75 -24.37
N SER A 186 2.40 36.99 -24.79
CA SER A 186 2.71 37.29 -26.18
C SER A 186 3.87 36.40 -26.66
N ASN A 187 3.93 36.12 -27.96
CA ASN A 187 5.03 35.31 -28.52
C ASN A 187 6.42 35.87 -28.19
N GLU A 188 6.52 37.18 -27.92
CA GLU A 188 7.76 37.85 -27.48
C GLU A 188 8.13 37.51 -26.05
N ASP A 189 7.15 37.35 -25.14
CA ASP A 189 7.40 36.96 -23.73
C ASP A 189 7.82 35.47 -23.62
N VAL A 190 7.27 34.61 -24.48
CA VAL A 190 7.67 33.19 -24.59
C VAL A 190 9.10 33.06 -25.09
N ALA A 191 9.46 33.85 -26.12
CA ALA A 191 10.84 33.87 -26.64
C ALA A 191 11.84 34.36 -25.60
N ARG A 192 11.46 35.37 -24.78
CA ARG A 192 12.31 35.90 -23.71
C ARG A 192 12.54 34.91 -22.60
N LYS A 193 11.47 34.19 -22.15
CA LYS A 193 11.59 33.12 -21.15
C LYS A 193 12.40 31.91 -21.64
N LEU A 194 12.32 31.56 -22.93
CA LEU A 194 13.12 30.49 -23.53
C LEU A 194 14.61 30.87 -23.61
N VAL A 195 14.91 32.14 -23.87
CA VAL A 195 16.31 32.64 -23.88
C VAL A 195 16.89 32.71 -22.47
N GLU A 196 16.11 33.11 -21.46
CA GLU A 196 16.55 33.09 -20.06
C GLU A 196 16.77 31.66 -19.53
N GLN A 197 15.95 30.67 -19.93
CA GLN A 197 16.16 29.26 -19.55
C GLN A 197 17.34 28.58 -20.26
N GLN A 198 17.78 29.11 -21.42
CA GLN A 198 18.94 28.60 -22.14
C GLN A 198 20.28 29.22 -21.66
N ALA A 199 20.22 30.35 -20.95
CA ALA A 199 21.42 31.02 -20.43
C ALA A 199 22.02 30.32 -19.19
N ASP A 200 21.22 29.55 -18.43
CA ASP A 200 21.69 28.80 -17.27
C ASP A 200 22.23 27.38 -17.59
N GLY A 201 22.26 27.01 -18.86
CA GLY A 201 22.75 25.73 -19.34
C GLY A 201 24.12 25.80 -20.00
N ALA A 202 25.16 26.33 -19.33
CA ALA A 202 26.53 26.14 -19.82
C ALA A 202 26.95 24.68 -19.62
N PRO A 203 27.44 23.99 -20.66
CA PRO A 203 27.90 22.63 -20.53
C PRO A 203 29.20 22.62 -19.73
N THR A 204 29.12 22.22 -18.47
CA THR A 204 30.32 21.88 -17.70
C THR A 204 30.90 20.61 -18.30
N ARG A 205 32.12 20.73 -18.80
CA ARG A 205 32.94 19.67 -19.35
C ARG A 205 32.88 18.41 -18.52
N GLU A 206 32.47 17.31 -19.16
CA GLU A 206 32.61 15.94 -18.70
C GLU A 206 34.08 15.68 -18.33
N ARG A 207 34.36 15.56 -17.05
CA ARG A 207 35.56 14.93 -16.53
C ARG A 207 35.15 13.67 -15.78
N HIS A 208 35.55 12.56 -16.34
CA HIS A 208 35.65 11.22 -15.78
C HIS A 208 35.25 11.04 -14.31
N GLY A 209 34.08 10.44 -14.12
CA GLY A 209 33.56 9.94 -12.87
C GLY A 209 32.49 8.89 -13.15
N ASP A 210 32.81 7.90 -14.02
CA ASP A 210 31.83 6.90 -14.53
C ASP A 210 31.28 5.95 -13.45
N SER A 211 31.73 6.05 -12.18
CA SER A 211 31.31 5.12 -11.12
C SER A 211 30.59 5.76 -9.92
N GLN A 212 30.37 7.08 -9.89
CA GLN A 212 29.65 7.70 -8.77
C GLN A 212 28.14 7.64 -8.98
N PRO A 213 27.37 7.15 -7.98
CA PRO A 213 25.91 7.03 -8.05
C PRO A 213 25.16 8.35 -8.20
N ILE A 214 25.72 9.43 -7.66
CA ILE A 214 25.08 10.76 -7.62
C ILE A 214 25.96 11.76 -8.39
N LEU A 215 25.34 12.47 -9.32
CA LEU A 215 25.96 13.58 -10.06
C LEU A 215 25.59 14.92 -9.38
N GLY A 216 26.56 15.85 -9.36
CA GLY A 216 26.43 17.18 -8.73
C GLY A 216 27.08 17.26 -7.35
N VAL A 217 27.75 16.20 -6.90
CA VAL A 217 28.49 16.12 -5.62
C VAL A 217 29.89 15.49 -5.82
N GLU A 218 30.45 15.64 -7.01
CA GLU A 218 31.72 15.03 -7.37
C GLU A 218 32.85 15.49 -6.42
N GLY A 219 33.51 14.51 -5.81
CA GLY A 219 34.61 14.78 -4.87
C GLY A 219 34.17 15.21 -3.46
N LEU A 220 32.89 15.16 -3.16
CA LEU A 220 32.35 15.45 -1.84
C LEU A 220 31.81 14.18 -1.17
N ASP A 221 31.97 14.09 0.15
CA ASP A 221 31.38 13.02 0.92
C ASP A 221 29.86 13.22 1.03
N TYR A 222 29.09 12.20 0.67
CA TYR A 222 27.64 12.22 0.79
C TYR A 222 27.09 10.94 1.39
N ARG A 223 25.88 11.05 1.94
CA ARG A 223 25.10 9.91 2.43
C ARG A 223 23.67 10.00 1.96
N LEU A 224 23.01 8.86 1.83
CA LEU A 224 21.56 8.81 1.54
C LEU A 224 20.75 9.12 2.80
N GLY A 225 19.71 9.92 2.68
CA GLY A 225 18.81 10.28 3.78
C GLY A 225 18.03 9.06 4.27
N ARG A 226 18.22 8.70 5.54
CA ARG A 226 17.51 7.56 6.16
C ARG A 226 15.99 7.77 6.25
N CYS A 227 15.55 9.03 6.34
CA CYS A 227 14.14 9.40 6.44
C CYS A 227 13.32 9.07 5.18
N CYS A 228 13.94 9.04 3.99
CA CYS A 228 13.26 8.80 2.72
C CYS A 228 13.91 7.69 1.88
N GLY A 229 15.17 7.32 2.16
CA GLY A 229 15.92 6.25 1.48
C GLY A 229 15.86 6.34 -0.05
N PRO A 230 16.37 7.41 -0.70
CA PRO A 230 16.17 7.66 -2.13
C PRO A 230 16.71 6.53 -3.00
N LEU A 231 16.01 6.23 -4.10
CA LEU A 231 16.37 5.18 -5.06
C LEU A 231 16.65 5.74 -6.46
N PRO A 232 17.49 5.10 -7.25
CA PRO A 232 17.65 5.42 -8.67
C PRO A 232 16.31 5.46 -9.41
N GLY A 233 16.08 6.55 -10.14
CA GLY A 233 14.83 6.84 -10.84
C GLY A 233 13.90 7.80 -10.09
N GLU A 234 14.21 8.15 -8.84
CA GLU A 234 13.48 9.19 -8.10
C GLU A 234 14.18 10.55 -8.27
N ALA A 235 13.39 11.63 -8.21
CA ALA A 235 13.93 12.99 -8.13
C ALA A 235 14.56 13.20 -6.75
N ILE A 236 15.79 13.72 -6.72
CA ILE A 236 16.59 13.87 -5.50
C ILE A 236 17.12 15.28 -5.35
N VAL A 237 17.47 15.62 -4.11
CA VAL A 237 18.11 16.91 -3.73
C VAL A 237 19.18 16.65 -2.69
N GLY A 238 20.32 17.29 -2.84
CA GLY A 238 21.38 17.32 -1.82
C GLY A 238 21.11 18.39 -0.78
N THR A 239 21.41 18.12 0.47
CA THR A 239 21.33 19.11 1.57
C THR A 239 22.64 19.16 2.32
N VAL A 240 23.14 20.38 2.57
CA VAL A 240 24.38 20.61 3.33
C VAL A 240 24.05 20.72 4.81
N ALA A 241 24.62 19.86 5.65
CA ALA A 241 24.47 19.94 7.11
C ALA A 241 25.25 21.14 7.69
N LEU A 242 24.77 21.70 8.81
CA LEU A 242 25.55 22.67 9.59
C LEU A 242 26.68 21.90 10.30
N GLY A 243 27.91 22.38 10.12
CA GLY A 243 29.11 21.68 10.59
C GLY A 243 29.68 20.74 9.53
N ASN A 244 30.78 20.10 9.83
CA ASN A 244 31.58 19.30 8.85
C ASN A 244 30.98 17.92 8.56
N HIS A 245 29.66 17.82 8.36
CA HIS A 245 28.95 16.52 8.26
C HIS A 245 28.61 16.06 6.83
N GLY A 246 29.17 16.71 5.79
CA GLY A 246 28.97 16.31 4.41
C GLY A 246 27.56 16.62 3.86
N ILE A 247 27.24 16.01 2.74
CA ILE A 247 25.98 16.20 2.02
C ILE A 247 25.05 15.02 2.31
N THR A 248 23.77 15.31 2.58
CA THR A 248 22.73 14.27 2.66
C THR A 248 21.82 14.37 1.45
N ILE A 249 21.64 13.25 0.76
CA ILE A 249 20.77 13.13 -0.42
C ILE A 249 19.39 12.67 0.01
N HIS A 250 18.37 13.44 -0.32
CA HIS A 250 16.97 13.15 -0.02
C HIS A 250 16.15 13.00 -1.29
N CYS A 251 15.00 12.32 -1.22
CA CYS A 251 13.96 12.46 -2.25
C CYS A 251 13.49 13.92 -2.28
N GLN A 252 13.18 14.44 -3.46
CA GLN A 252 12.73 15.83 -3.61
C GLN A 252 11.46 16.13 -2.79
N ASP A 253 10.60 15.14 -2.60
CA ASP A 253 9.35 15.25 -1.83
C ASP A 253 9.53 14.86 -0.34
N CYS A 254 10.75 14.81 0.18
CA CYS A 254 10.97 14.45 1.58
C CYS A 254 10.53 15.58 2.52
N PRO A 255 9.68 15.31 3.54
CA PRO A 255 9.22 16.35 4.46
C PRO A 255 10.34 17.10 5.17
N ASN A 256 11.46 16.42 5.44
CA ASN A 256 12.60 17.01 6.16
C ASN A 256 13.37 18.08 5.36
N ILE A 257 13.10 18.20 4.05
CA ILE A 257 13.75 19.23 3.22
C ILE A 257 13.13 20.60 3.46
N GLU A 258 11.85 20.66 3.79
CA GLU A 258 11.12 21.94 3.89
C GLU A 258 11.72 22.89 4.95
N ALA A 259 12.20 22.33 6.06
CA ALA A 259 12.86 23.08 7.12
C ALA A 259 14.29 23.54 6.76
N ILE A 260 14.83 23.08 5.61
CA ILE A 260 16.19 23.43 5.18
C ILE A 260 16.13 24.63 4.22
N PRO A 261 16.85 25.74 4.51
CA PRO A 261 16.91 26.89 3.63
C PRO A 261 17.36 26.54 2.21
N SER A 262 16.85 27.26 1.21
CA SER A 262 17.16 27.03 -0.21
C SER A 262 18.66 27.12 -0.52
N GLU A 263 19.39 28.00 0.16
CA GLU A 263 20.82 28.21 0.00
C GLU A 263 21.66 26.97 0.40
N ARG A 264 21.06 26.06 1.17
CA ARG A 264 21.68 24.81 1.62
C ARG A 264 21.22 23.60 0.84
N ARG A 265 20.42 23.80 -0.22
CA ARG A 265 19.95 22.75 -1.12
C ARG A 265 20.80 22.76 -2.37
N LEU A 266 21.31 21.59 -2.77
CA LEU A 266 22.13 21.40 -3.96
C LEU A 266 21.33 20.64 -5.01
N PRO A 267 21.31 21.08 -6.26
CA PRO A 267 20.74 20.31 -7.35
C PRO A 267 21.62 19.09 -7.63
N VAL A 268 21.06 17.92 -7.44
CA VAL A 268 21.73 16.64 -7.67
C VAL A 268 20.81 15.72 -8.48
N ARG A 269 21.41 14.73 -9.15
CA ARG A 269 20.66 13.72 -9.90
C ARG A 269 21.33 12.36 -9.82
N TRP A 270 20.55 11.31 -10.01
CA TRP A 270 21.11 9.98 -10.17
C TRP A 270 21.93 9.85 -11.45
N ASN A 271 23.05 9.17 -11.35
CA ASN A 271 23.80 8.78 -12.54
C ASN A 271 23.03 7.67 -13.28
N PRO A 272 22.68 7.85 -14.57
CA PRO A 272 21.96 6.84 -15.33
C PRO A 272 22.67 5.49 -15.42
N ALA A 273 24.00 5.47 -15.25
CA ALA A 273 24.80 4.23 -15.27
C ALA A 273 24.56 3.34 -14.04
N VAL A 274 24.17 3.91 -12.89
CA VAL A 274 24.00 3.16 -11.62
C VAL A 274 22.95 2.06 -11.72
N SER A 275 21.86 2.29 -12.44
CA SER A 275 20.83 1.27 -12.67
C SER A 275 21.36 0.07 -13.49
N ARG A 276 22.49 0.23 -14.19
CA ARG A 276 23.13 -0.80 -15.01
C ARG A 276 24.20 -1.60 -14.23
N GLU A 277 24.75 -1.05 -13.16
CA GLU A 277 25.87 -1.63 -12.41
C GLU A 277 25.45 -2.59 -11.28
N GLY A 278 24.16 -2.85 -11.11
CA GLY A 278 23.67 -3.79 -10.10
C GLY A 278 23.78 -3.31 -8.65
N GLN A 279 24.01 -2.02 -8.42
CA GLN A 279 24.01 -1.46 -7.06
C GLN A 279 22.66 -1.65 -6.39
N ARG A 280 22.67 -1.96 -5.09
CA ARG A 280 21.50 -2.18 -4.27
C ARG A 280 21.45 -1.17 -3.13
N PHE A 281 20.24 -0.72 -2.82
CA PHE A 281 19.98 0.28 -1.79
C PHE A 281 18.99 -0.26 -0.77
N PRO A 282 19.19 -0.02 0.52
CA PRO A 282 18.26 -0.48 1.55
C PRO A 282 16.95 0.29 1.50
N VAL A 283 15.85 -0.43 1.53
CA VAL A 283 14.49 0.11 1.57
C VAL A 283 13.73 -0.55 2.71
N HIS A 284 13.03 0.26 3.51
CA HIS A 284 12.17 -0.23 4.58
C HIS A 284 10.74 -0.31 4.09
N LEU A 285 10.13 -1.47 4.27
CA LEU A 285 8.73 -1.74 3.92
C LEU A 285 7.95 -2.09 5.18
N ARG A 286 6.77 -1.52 5.31
CA ARG A 286 5.78 -1.88 6.31
C ARG A 286 4.59 -2.52 5.60
N ILE A 287 4.25 -3.72 6.02
CA ILE A 287 3.17 -4.52 5.43
C ILE A 287 2.17 -4.85 6.53
N GLU A 288 0.90 -4.57 6.31
CA GLU A 288 -0.19 -5.05 7.16
C GLU A 288 -0.85 -6.25 6.51
N VAL A 289 -0.99 -7.32 7.28
CA VAL A 289 -1.47 -8.61 6.79
C VAL A 289 -2.52 -9.21 7.71
N ILE A 290 -3.39 -10.03 7.14
CA ILE A 290 -4.21 -10.97 7.91
C ILE A 290 -3.28 -11.98 8.53
N ASP A 291 -3.25 -12.05 9.88
CA ASP A 291 -2.35 -12.96 10.60
C ASP A 291 -2.77 -14.41 10.38
N ARG A 292 -1.86 -15.20 9.83
CA ARG A 292 -1.98 -16.65 9.66
C ARG A 292 -0.62 -17.32 9.64
N VAL A 293 -0.61 -18.60 9.94
CA VAL A 293 0.61 -19.41 9.81
C VAL A 293 1.12 -19.37 8.36
N GLY A 294 2.39 -19.08 8.18
CA GLY A 294 3.08 -19.07 6.88
C GLY A 294 3.01 -17.77 6.11
N ILE A 295 2.29 -16.72 6.55
CA ILE A 295 2.21 -15.46 5.80
C ILE A 295 3.58 -14.81 5.56
N LEU A 296 4.46 -14.79 6.56
CA LEU A 296 5.82 -14.29 6.40
C LEU A 296 6.60 -15.11 5.37
N LYS A 297 6.51 -16.44 5.44
CA LYS A 297 7.15 -17.34 4.47
C LYS A 297 6.69 -17.02 3.04
N ASP A 298 5.38 -16.85 2.83
CA ASP A 298 4.83 -16.58 1.50
C ASP A 298 5.33 -15.24 0.93
N ILE A 299 5.43 -14.20 1.79
CA ILE A 299 6.00 -12.90 1.41
C ILE A 299 7.48 -13.03 1.06
N LEU A 300 8.27 -13.73 1.90
CA LEU A 300 9.69 -13.93 1.66
C LEU A 300 9.95 -14.75 0.40
N MET A 301 9.14 -15.77 0.11
CA MET A 301 9.21 -16.52 -1.14
C MET A 301 8.95 -15.62 -2.34
N ARG A 302 7.93 -14.76 -2.27
CA ARG A 302 7.63 -13.81 -3.37
C ARG A 302 8.78 -12.84 -3.63
N LEU A 303 9.46 -12.38 -2.58
CA LEU A 303 10.65 -11.54 -2.70
C LEU A 303 11.84 -12.31 -3.29
N SER A 304 12.04 -13.54 -2.85
CA SER A 304 13.08 -14.44 -3.36
C SER A 304 12.90 -14.76 -4.84
N ASP A 305 11.67 -15.04 -5.29
CA ASP A 305 11.33 -15.26 -6.71
C ASP A 305 11.66 -14.03 -7.57
N GLY A 306 11.55 -12.83 -6.99
CA GLY A 306 11.97 -11.56 -7.60
C GLY A 306 13.46 -11.27 -7.47
N SER A 307 14.27 -12.20 -6.94
CA SER A 307 15.72 -12.00 -6.66
C SER A 307 16.00 -10.78 -5.77
N ILE A 308 15.10 -10.53 -4.81
CA ILE A 308 15.21 -9.41 -3.87
C ILE A 308 15.76 -9.94 -2.55
N ASN A 309 16.90 -9.39 -2.13
CA ASN A 309 17.51 -9.71 -0.85
C ASN A 309 16.75 -9.03 0.29
N VAL A 310 16.52 -9.79 1.37
CA VAL A 310 15.92 -9.30 2.63
C VAL A 310 16.98 -9.34 3.70
N SER A 311 17.35 -8.17 4.23
CA SER A 311 18.42 -8.04 5.24
C SER A 311 17.90 -8.01 6.69
N ASP A 312 16.64 -7.62 6.90
CA ASP A 312 15.98 -7.67 8.22
C ASP A 312 14.47 -7.93 8.03
N ALA A 313 13.89 -8.65 8.99
CA ALA A 313 12.46 -8.94 9.02
C ALA A 313 11.96 -8.98 10.49
N ARG A 314 10.93 -8.19 10.77
CA ARG A 314 10.29 -8.12 12.09
C ARG A 314 8.79 -8.28 11.95
N VAL A 315 8.18 -9.06 12.83
CA VAL A 315 6.74 -9.28 12.85
C VAL A 315 6.19 -8.85 14.20
N LYS A 316 5.15 -8.05 14.17
CA LYS A 316 4.37 -7.64 15.35
C LYS A 316 2.95 -8.17 15.19
N THR A 317 2.56 -9.02 16.11
CA THR A 317 1.21 -9.63 16.14
C THR A 317 0.45 -9.18 17.38
N ALA A 318 -0.87 -9.11 17.27
CA ALA A 318 -1.77 -8.93 18.40
C ALA A 318 -3.01 -9.79 18.15
N TYR A 319 -3.47 -10.47 19.20
CA TYR A 319 -4.62 -11.37 19.10
C TYR A 319 -5.85 -10.69 18.48
N GLY A 320 -6.45 -11.34 17.48
CA GLY A 320 -7.64 -10.85 16.79
C GLY A 320 -7.44 -9.59 15.92
N LYS A 321 -6.20 -9.15 15.73
CA LYS A 321 -5.85 -7.97 14.90
C LYS A 321 -4.94 -8.35 13.74
N PRO A 322 -4.93 -7.55 12.65
CA PRO A 322 -3.94 -7.70 11.60
C PRO A 322 -2.52 -7.65 12.15
N ALA A 323 -1.64 -8.47 11.59
CA ALA A 323 -0.22 -8.44 11.92
C ALA A 323 0.51 -7.36 11.09
N ARG A 324 1.57 -6.81 11.66
CA ARG A 324 2.47 -5.88 10.98
C ARG A 324 3.81 -6.56 10.74
N ILE A 325 4.24 -6.55 9.49
CA ILE A 325 5.55 -7.04 9.05
C ILE A 325 6.38 -5.84 8.61
N GLU A 326 7.54 -5.68 9.20
CA GLU A 326 8.54 -4.68 8.83
C GLU A 326 9.72 -5.41 8.18
N LEU A 327 10.04 -5.06 6.94
CA LEU A 327 11.13 -5.65 6.17
C LEU A 327 12.14 -4.59 5.77
N GLN A 328 13.42 -4.95 5.80
CA GLN A 328 14.46 -4.22 5.09
C GLN A 328 14.88 -5.05 3.87
N VAL A 329 14.69 -4.49 2.68
CA VAL A 329 15.01 -5.12 1.41
C VAL A 329 16.05 -4.31 0.65
N GLU A 330 16.76 -4.94 -0.26
CA GLU A 330 17.77 -4.29 -1.09
C GLU A 330 17.28 -4.20 -2.54
N LEU A 331 17.10 -2.98 -3.04
CA LEU A 331 16.54 -2.70 -4.35
C LEU A 331 17.46 -1.80 -5.17
N GLY A 332 17.49 -2.01 -6.49
CA GLY A 332 18.32 -1.25 -7.42
C GLY A 332 17.64 -0.02 -8.02
N SER A 333 16.30 0.10 -7.94
CA SER A 333 15.56 1.19 -8.56
C SER A 333 14.18 1.39 -7.99
N ALA A 334 13.62 2.59 -8.19
CA ALA A 334 12.25 2.92 -7.86
C ALA A 334 11.23 2.07 -8.65
N GLU A 335 11.54 1.72 -9.89
CA GLU A 335 10.69 0.85 -10.72
C GLU A 335 10.59 -0.56 -10.12
N LEU A 336 11.72 -1.12 -9.67
CA LEU A 336 11.72 -2.42 -9.01
C LEU A 336 10.94 -2.37 -7.68
N LEU A 337 11.08 -1.29 -6.91
CA LEU A 337 10.28 -1.08 -5.71
C LEU A 337 8.78 -1.10 -6.01
N ARG A 338 8.35 -0.34 -7.02
CA ARG A 338 6.94 -0.27 -7.44
C ARG A 338 6.38 -1.64 -7.82
N ARG A 339 7.12 -2.41 -8.62
CA ARG A 339 6.74 -3.78 -9.01
C ARG A 339 6.63 -4.69 -7.80
N THR A 340 7.61 -4.66 -6.93
CA THR A 340 7.64 -5.47 -5.70
C THR A 340 6.45 -5.16 -4.79
N MET A 341 6.17 -3.88 -4.55
CA MET A 341 5.03 -3.48 -3.73
C MET A 341 3.71 -3.92 -4.35
N ASN A 342 3.54 -3.82 -5.66
CA ASN A 342 2.33 -4.28 -6.35
C ASN A 342 2.16 -5.81 -6.27
N GLN A 343 3.23 -6.58 -6.41
CA GLN A 343 3.20 -8.03 -6.26
C GLN A 343 2.80 -8.45 -4.85
N ILE A 344 3.35 -7.82 -3.82
CA ILE A 344 2.98 -8.10 -2.42
C ILE A 344 1.54 -7.66 -2.17
N ARG A 345 1.13 -6.47 -2.63
CA ARG A 345 -0.24 -5.95 -2.47
C ARG A 345 -1.29 -6.87 -3.10
N SER A 346 -0.96 -7.58 -4.18
CA SER A 346 -1.87 -8.52 -4.84
C SER A 346 -2.12 -9.81 -4.05
N MET A 347 -1.32 -10.11 -3.04
CA MET A 347 -1.51 -11.30 -2.21
C MET A 347 -2.83 -11.23 -1.42
N ALA A 348 -3.51 -12.37 -1.29
CA ALA A 348 -4.84 -12.44 -0.70
C ALA A 348 -4.90 -11.93 0.76
N ASP A 349 -3.85 -12.21 1.53
CA ASP A 349 -3.80 -11.90 2.95
C ASP A 349 -3.09 -10.57 3.26
N VAL A 350 -2.65 -9.84 2.25
CA VAL A 350 -2.05 -8.49 2.41
C VAL A 350 -3.16 -7.45 2.40
N LEU A 351 -3.23 -6.66 3.47
CA LEU A 351 -4.17 -5.54 3.60
C LEU A 351 -3.60 -4.28 2.96
N ASP A 352 -2.35 -3.95 3.29
CA ASP A 352 -1.66 -2.79 2.72
C ASP A 352 -0.14 -2.92 2.82
N ILE A 353 0.57 -2.12 2.02
CA ILE A 353 2.02 -2.03 2.02
C ILE A 353 2.46 -0.59 1.77
N ALA A 354 3.43 -0.12 2.54
CA ALA A 354 4.04 1.19 2.39
C ALA A 354 5.55 1.12 2.55
N ARG A 355 6.25 2.02 1.85
CA ARG A 355 7.65 2.35 2.15
C ARG A 355 7.69 3.25 3.38
N THR A 356 8.62 2.99 4.27
CA THR A 356 8.84 3.80 5.48
C THR A 356 10.28 4.28 5.54
N GLY A 357 10.53 5.39 6.23
CA GLY A 357 11.88 5.79 6.61
C GLY A 357 12.44 4.88 7.70
N GLN A 358 13.75 4.91 7.90
CA GLN A 358 14.35 4.36 9.12
C GLN A 358 13.89 5.23 10.30
N GLY A 359 13.14 4.64 11.22
CA GLY A 359 12.81 5.25 12.50
C GLY A 359 14.02 5.33 13.41
#